data_9e95b771b686fba05a8bfb752e9d900a
#
_entry.id   9e95b771b686fba05a8bfb752e9d900a
#
_cell.length_a   1.000
_cell.length_b   1.000
_cell.length_c   1.000
_cell.angle_alpha   90.00
_cell.angle_beta   90.00
_cell.angle_gamma   90.00
#
_symmetry.space_group_name_H-M   'P 1'
#
loop_
_entity.id
_entity.type
_entity.pdbx_description
1 polymer ?
#
loop_
_entity_poly.entity_id
_entity_poly.type
_entity_poly.pdbx_seq_one_letter_code
_entity_poly.pdbx_strand_id
1 'polypeptide(L)'
;MKAIGIGLAAVALALFATVWWQGFAAPPGLMYGAETTEAEAAYCLAVAERISEITGGRGDARLEVHLDEQVDFWRARAGPQPWLGRAALGRDSSAPGVNEGAHLHLAVQDCAQRAVGFYGH
;
A
#
# COMPACT_ATOMS: atom_id res chain seq x y z
N MET A 1 48.30 0.47 -7.03
CA MET A 1 47.18 0.55 -7.97
C MET A 1 46.24 -0.65 -7.87
N LYS A 2 46.71 -1.86 -7.78
CA LYS A 2 45.88 -3.06 -7.66
C LYS A 2 45.03 -3.05 -6.36
N ALA A 3 45.58 -2.58 -5.25
CA ALA A 3 44.86 -2.51 -3.97
C ALA A 3 43.69 -1.54 -3.99
N ILE A 4 43.79 -0.39 -4.69
CA ILE A 4 42.74 0.59 -4.86
C ILE A 4 41.60 0.00 -5.69
N GLY A 5 41.90 -0.69 -6.78
CA GLY A 5 40.91 -1.35 -7.63
C GLY A 5 40.09 -2.44 -6.88
N ILE A 6 40.77 -3.23 -6.05
CA ILE A 6 40.13 -4.26 -5.24
C ILE A 6 39.21 -3.61 -4.16
N GLY A 7 39.66 -2.53 -3.53
CA GLY A 7 38.87 -1.79 -2.55
C GLY A 7 37.59 -1.19 -3.14
N LEU A 8 37.70 -0.58 -4.33
CA LEU A 8 36.55 -0.04 -5.05
C LEU A 8 35.55 -1.12 -5.45
N ALA A 9 36.02 -2.26 -5.93
CA ALA A 9 35.18 -3.39 -6.28
C ALA A 9 34.43 -3.95 -5.07
N ALA A 10 35.10 -4.05 -3.92
CA ALA A 10 34.48 -4.52 -2.67
C ALA A 10 33.39 -3.57 -2.19
N VAL A 11 33.61 -2.26 -2.25
CA VAL A 11 32.61 -1.25 -1.89
C VAL A 11 31.41 -1.31 -2.84
N ALA A 12 31.65 -1.42 -4.14
CA ALA A 12 30.58 -1.52 -5.14
C ALA A 12 29.71 -2.77 -4.91
N LEU A 13 30.33 -3.92 -4.64
CA LEU A 13 29.62 -5.16 -4.34
C LEU A 13 28.80 -5.06 -3.05
N ALA A 14 29.35 -4.44 -2.01
CA ALA A 14 28.64 -4.24 -0.74
C ALA A 14 27.42 -3.34 -0.92
N LEU A 15 27.54 -2.23 -1.67
CA LEU A 15 26.43 -1.35 -1.97
C LEU A 15 25.36 -2.06 -2.80
N PHE A 16 25.75 -2.78 -3.83
CA PHE A 16 24.84 -3.55 -4.68
C PHE A 16 24.09 -4.60 -3.85
N ALA A 17 24.79 -5.36 -3.01
CA ALA A 17 24.18 -6.38 -2.17
C ALA A 17 23.19 -5.78 -1.18
N THR A 18 23.52 -4.61 -0.59
CA THR A 18 22.63 -3.90 0.35
C THR A 18 21.35 -3.43 -0.34
N VAL A 19 21.49 -2.80 -1.50
CA VAL A 19 20.32 -2.32 -2.29
C VAL A 19 19.48 -3.50 -2.75
N TRP A 20 20.11 -4.55 -3.24
CA TRP A 20 19.40 -5.75 -3.68
C TRP A 20 18.63 -6.41 -2.54
N TRP A 21 19.28 -6.55 -1.38
CA TRP A 21 18.66 -7.14 -0.19
C TRP A 21 17.44 -6.33 0.26
N GLN A 22 17.57 -5.00 0.34
CA GLN A 22 16.48 -4.12 0.77
C GLN A 22 15.34 -4.07 -0.25
N GLY A 23 15.67 -4.13 -1.54
CA GLY A 23 14.66 -4.01 -2.60
C GLY A 23 13.96 -5.31 -2.95
N PHE A 24 14.64 -6.46 -2.81
CA PHE A 24 14.13 -7.74 -3.33
C PHE A 24 14.02 -8.85 -2.29
N ALA A 25 14.88 -8.89 -1.31
CA ALA A 25 14.94 -9.98 -0.33
C ALA A 25 14.24 -9.63 0.98
N ALA A 26 14.23 -8.37 1.39
CA ALA A 26 13.53 -7.94 2.59
C ALA A 26 12.02 -7.93 2.35
N PRO A 27 11.20 -8.41 3.32
CA PRO A 27 9.76 -8.29 3.18
C PRO A 27 9.37 -6.80 3.11
N PRO A 28 8.39 -6.44 2.25
CA PRO A 28 7.93 -5.06 2.16
C PRO A 28 7.32 -4.61 3.49
N GLY A 29 7.62 -3.39 3.91
CA GLY A 29 7.00 -2.80 5.10
C GLY A 29 5.49 -2.65 4.91
N LEU A 30 4.75 -2.70 6.01
CA LEU A 30 3.32 -2.48 5.99
C LEU A 30 3.04 -0.98 5.82
N MET A 31 1.96 -0.66 5.10
CA MET A 31 1.57 0.71 4.81
C MET A 31 0.70 1.30 5.92
N TYR A 32 0.68 2.64 5.99
CA TYR A 32 -0.27 3.42 6.81
C TYR A 32 -0.22 3.08 8.31
N GLY A 33 0.94 2.76 8.82
CA GLY A 33 1.11 2.43 10.22
C GLY A 33 0.48 1.13 10.66
N ALA A 34 0.07 0.28 9.71
CA ALA A 34 -0.50 -1.03 10.03
C ALA A 34 0.55 -1.93 10.68
N GLU A 35 0.16 -2.62 11.72
CA GLU A 35 1.04 -3.55 12.43
C GLU A 35 0.96 -4.97 11.89
N THR A 36 -0.12 -5.29 11.17
CA THR A 36 -0.37 -6.61 10.60
C THR A 36 -0.86 -6.49 9.16
N THR A 37 -0.74 -7.57 8.40
CA THR A 37 -1.29 -7.62 7.04
C THR A 37 -2.81 -7.48 7.03
N GLU A 38 -3.48 -7.98 8.06
CA GLU A 38 -4.93 -7.84 8.22
C GLU A 38 -5.33 -6.38 8.46
N ALA A 39 -4.58 -5.65 9.28
CA ALA A 39 -4.81 -4.23 9.52
C ALA A 39 -4.59 -3.40 8.25
N GLU A 40 -3.56 -3.72 7.47
CA GLU A 40 -3.32 -3.09 6.17
C GLU A 40 -4.46 -3.36 5.20
N ALA A 41 -4.92 -4.61 5.13
CA ALA A 41 -6.05 -5.00 4.28
C ALA A 41 -7.33 -4.28 4.70
N ALA A 42 -7.58 -4.14 6.01
CA ALA A 42 -8.72 -3.39 6.53
C ALA A 42 -8.67 -1.91 6.13
N TYR A 43 -7.46 -1.32 6.14
CA TYR A 43 -7.26 0.06 5.68
C TYR A 43 -7.58 0.20 4.18
N CYS A 44 -7.05 -0.70 3.35
CA CYS A 44 -7.30 -0.70 1.91
C CYS A 44 -8.77 -0.95 1.58
N LEU A 45 -9.46 -1.79 2.36
CA LEU A 45 -10.89 -1.98 2.25
C LEU A 45 -11.64 -0.67 2.52
N ALA A 46 -11.27 0.02 3.61
CA ALA A 46 -11.87 1.31 3.97
C ALA A 46 -11.67 2.36 2.87
N VAL A 47 -10.49 2.41 2.26
CA VAL A 47 -10.18 3.31 1.15
C VAL A 47 -11.14 3.07 -0.03
N ALA A 48 -11.27 1.80 -0.46
CA ALA A 48 -12.13 1.44 -1.58
C ALA A 48 -13.60 1.76 -1.28
N GLU A 49 -14.07 1.43 -0.09
CA GLU A 49 -15.44 1.72 0.35
C GLU A 49 -15.70 3.23 0.39
N ARG A 50 -14.76 4.01 0.91
CA ARG A 50 -14.91 5.46 0.99
C ARG A 50 -14.97 6.11 -0.39
N ILE A 51 -14.15 5.66 -1.33
CA ILE A 51 -14.20 6.16 -2.70
C ILE A 51 -15.54 5.80 -3.35
N SER A 52 -16.04 4.59 -3.14
CA SER A 52 -17.37 4.18 -3.61
C SER A 52 -18.46 5.09 -3.07
N GLU A 53 -18.42 5.44 -1.78
CA GLU A 53 -19.40 6.35 -1.16
C GLU A 53 -19.36 7.74 -1.80
N ILE A 54 -18.15 8.29 -2.00
CA ILE A 54 -17.97 9.65 -2.56
C ILE A 54 -18.42 9.69 -4.01
N THR A 55 -18.09 8.68 -4.79
CA THR A 55 -18.42 8.64 -6.22
C THR A 55 -19.88 8.24 -6.49
N GLY A 56 -20.48 7.48 -5.61
CA GLY A 56 -21.92 7.21 -5.51
C GLY A 56 -22.72 7.13 -6.80
N GLY A 57 -22.34 6.29 -7.77
CA GLY A 57 -23.00 6.17 -9.05
C GLY A 57 -22.67 7.27 -10.07
N ARG A 58 -21.80 8.20 -9.73
CA ARG A 58 -21.32 9.28 -10.63
C ARG A 58 -20.08 8.87 -11.42
N GLY A 59 -19.46 7.74 -11.02
CA GLY A 59 -18.26 7.24 -11.66
C GLY A 59 -18.56 6.50 -12.95
N ASP A 60 -17.52 6.35 -13.74
CA ASP A 60 -17.48 5.48 -14.90
C ASP A 60 -17.75 4.03 -14.45
N ALA A 61 -18.41 3.24 -15.28
CA ALA A 61 -18.67 1.82 -15.02
C ALA A 61 -17.39 1.02 -14.76
N ARG A 62 -16.28 1.39 -15.40
CA ARG A 62 -14.97 0.77 -15.18
C ARG A 62 -14.44 1.03 -13.77
N LEU A 63 -14.63 2.26 -13.28
CA LEU A 63 -14.25 2.61 -11.92
C LEU A 63 -15.07 1.82 -10.90
N GLU A 64 -16.37 1.69 -11.10
CA GLU A 64 -17.24 0.93 -10.21
C GLU A 64 -16.82 -0.55 -10.14
N VAL A 65 -16.54 -1.17 -11.29
CA VAL A 65 -16.06 -2.56 -11.36
C VAL A 65 -14.72 -2.69 -10.62
N HIS A 66 -13.79 -1.77 -10.85
CA HIS A 66 -12.49 -1.77 -10.19
C HIS A 66 -12.62 -1.63 -8.67
N LEU A 67 -13.46 -0.72 -8.20
CA LEU A 67 -13.70 -0.53 -6.77
C LEU A 67 -14.35 -1.75 -6.13
N ASP A 68 -15.31 -2.37 -6.81
CA ASP A 68 -15.97 -3.59 -6.33
C ASP A 68 -14.95 -4.74 -6.20
N GLU A 69 -14.06 -4.89 -7.17
CA GLU A 69 -12.98 -5.87 -7.12
C GLU A 69 -12.03 -5.61 -5.95
N GLN A 70 -11.67 -4.35 -5.72
CA GLN A 70 -10.83 -3.96 -4.59
C GLN A 70 -11.51 -4.23 -3.25
N VAL A 71 -12.78 -3.91 -3.14
CA VAL A 71 -13.56 -4.18 -1.92
C VAL A 71 -13.58 -5.68 -1.62
N ASP A 72 -13.89 -6.51 -2.61
CA ASP A 72 -13.94 -7.96 -2.42
C ASP A 72 -12.57 -8.53 -2.06
N PHE A 73 -11.53 -8.09 -2.76
CA PHE A 73 -10.16 -8.52 -2.52
C PHE A 73 -9.71 -8.23 -1.08
N TRP A 74 -9.91 -7.00 -0.62
CA TRP A 74 -9.45 -6.59 0.71
C TRP A 74 -10.34 -7.12 1.82
N ARG A 75 -11.66 -7.23 1.57
CA ARG A 75 -12.59 -7.81 2.55
C ARG A 75 -12.21 -9.23 2.92
N ALA A 76 -11.80 -10.02 1.93
CA ALA A 76 -11.35 -11.39 2.16
C ALA A 76 -10.09 -11.46 3.06
N ARG A 77 -9.32 -10.39 3.17
CA ARG A 77 -8.05 -10.34 3.90
C ARG A 77 -8.06 -9.46 5.16
N ALA A 78 -9.13 -8.70 5.37
CA ALA A 78 -9.21 -7.69 6.44
C ALA A 78 -9.32 -8.27 7.86
N GLY A 79 -9.55 -9.57 7.99
CA GLY A 79 -9.69 -10.22 9.30
C GLY A 79 -11.01 -9.91 9.99
N PRO A 80 -11.12 -10.21 11.29
CA PRO A 80 -12.38 -10.12 12.04
C PRO A 80 -12.78 -8.70 12.45
N GLN A 81 -11.90 -7.71 12.29
CA GLN A 81 -12.12 -6.33 12.76
C GLN A 81 -11.92 -5.31 11.64
N PRO A 82 -12.71 -5.37 10.55
CA PRO A 82 -12.50 -4.44 9.40
C PRO A 82 -12.77 -2.98 9.76
N TRP A 83 -13.56 -2.69 10.80
CA TRP A 83 -13.83 -1.33 11.25
C TRP A 83 -12.59 -0.58 11.74
N LEU A 84 -11.54 -1.28 12.13
CA LEU A 84 -10.27 -0.67 12.52
C LEU A 84 -9.61 0.07 11.34
N GLY A 85 -9.80 -0.44 10.13
CA GLY A 85 -9.34 0.23 8.91
C GLY A 85 -10.06 1.55 8.68
N ARG A 86 -11.36 1.59 8.88
CA ARG A 86 -12.15 2.83 8.76
C ARG A 86 -11.74 3.86 9.80
N ALA A 87 -11.50 3.43 11.03
CA ALA A 87 -11.04 4.32 12.09
C ALA A 87 -9.67 4.91 11.77
N ALA A 88 -8.74 4.11 11.27
CA ALA A 88 -7.41 4.55 10.88
C ALA A 88 -7.48 5.54 9.69
N LEU A 89 -8.27 5.22 8.67
CA LEU A 89 -8.46 6.11 7.51
C LEU A 89 -9.08 7.44 7.95
N GLY A 90 -10.06 7.41 8.85
CA GLY A 90 -10.68 8.63 9.37
C GLY A 90 -9.67 9.53 10.09
N ARG A 91 -8.77 8.95 10.88
CA ARG A 91 -7.69 9.71 11.53
C ARG A 91 -6.75 10.35 10.51
N ASP A 92 -6.33 9.58 9.52
CA ASP A 92 -5.39 10.05 8.51
C ASP A 92 -6.01 11.14 7.64
N SER A 93 -7.26 10.96 7.23
CA SER A 93 -7.98 11.92 6.39
C SER A 93 -8.33 13.22 7.11
N SER A 94 -8.45 13.17 8.44
CA SER A 94 -8.77 14.31 9.28
C SER A 94 -7.54 15.02 9.85
N ALA A 95 -6.34 14.52 9.57
CA ALA A 95 -5.10 15.12 10.07
C ALA A 95 -4.92 16.55 9.53
N PRO A 96 -4.35 17.48 10.32
CA PRO A 96 -4.13 18.85 9.86
C PRO A 96 -3.30 18.91 8.57
N GLY A 97 -3.76 19.69 7.60
CA GLY A 97 -3.09 19.84 6.31
C GLY A 97 -3.34 18.72 5.31
N VAL A 98 -4.11 17.70 5.65
CA VAL A 98 -4.43 16.60 4.74
C VAL A 98 -5.71 16.91 3.96
N ASN A 99 -5.63 16.77 2.63
CA ASN A 99 -6.80 16.79 1.75
C ASN A 99 -7.30 15.36 1.58
N GLU A 100 -8.54 15.09 1.95
CA GLU A 100 -9.11 13.74 1.89
C GLU A 100 -9.07 13.15 0.48
N GLY A 101 -9.47 13.93 -0.53
CA GLY A 101 -9.47 13.46 -1.92
C GLY A 101 -8.07 13.07 -2.40
N ALA A 102 -7.06 13.88 -2.11
CA ALA A 102 -5.68 13.59 -2.46
C ALA A 102 -5.15 12.36 -1.72
N HIS A 103 -5.46 12.24 -0.43
CA HIS A 103 -5.06 11.08 0.36
C HIS A 103 -5.68 9.79 -0.18
N LEU A 104 -6.97 9.80 -0.49
CA LEU A 104 -7.67 8.64 -1.05
C LEU A 104 -7.11 8.25 -2.43
N HIS A 105 -6.79 9.24 -3.25
CA HIS A 105 -6.21 8.98 -4.58
C HIS A 105 -4.87 8.26 -4.49
N LEU A 106 -3.99 8.73 -3.60
CA LEU A 106 -2.70 8.06 -3.36
C LEU A 106 -2.90 6.69 -2.73
N ALA A 107 -3.78 6.60 -1.74
CA ALA A 107 -4.02 5.36 -1.01
C ALA A 107 -4.59 4.26 -1.90
N VAL A 108 -5.52 4.58 -2.81
CA VAL A 108 -6.08 3.57 -3.71
C VAL A 108 -5.02 3.05 -4.68
N GLN A 109 -4.10 3.91 -5.13
CA GLN A 109 -2.98 3.48 -5.96
C GLN A 109 -2.02 2.59 -5.19
N ASP A 110 -1.66 2.97 -3.96
CA ASP A 110 -0.78 2.18 -3.11
C ASP A 110 -1.38 0.81 -2.82
N CYS A 111 -2.67 0.75 -2.51
CA CYS A 111 -3.37 -0.50 -2.27
C CYS A 111 -3.41 -1.38 -3.53
N ALA A 112 -3.65 -0.80 -4.70
CA ALA A 112 -3.66 -1.55 -5.96
C ALA A 112 -2.26 -2.14 -6.25
N GLN A 113 -1.21 -1.37 -6.04
CA GLN A 113 0.17 -1.85 -6.21
C GLN A 113 0.50 -2.96 -5.21
N ARG A 114 0.05 -2.82 -3.96
CA ARG A 114 0.22 -3.86 -2.93
C ARG A 114 -0.48 -5.15 -3.33
N ALA A 115 -1.69 -5.06 -3.84
CA ALA A 115 -2.45 -6.22 -4.29
C ALA A 115 -1.72 -6.99 -5.40
N VAL A 116 -1.18 -6.29 -6.37
CA VAL A 116 -0.44 -6.90 -7.49
C VAL A 116 0.94 -7.37 -7.04
N GLY A 117 1.69 -6.54 -6.32
CA GLY A 117 3.08 -6.81 -5.99
C GLY A 117 3.29 -7.82 -4.86
N PHE A 118 2.41 -7.81 -3.86
CA PHE A 118 2.57 -8.66 -2.67
C PHE A 118 1.69 -9.92 -2.73
N TYR A 119 0.45 -9.78 -3.19
CA TYR A 119 -0.50 -10.89 -3.23
C TYR A 119 -0.64 -11.53 -4.63
N GLY A 120 -0.10 -10.89 -5.66
CA GLY A 120 -0.21 -11.37 -7.05
C GLY A 120 0.74 -12.48 -7.44
N HIS A 121 1.46 -13.07 -6.48
CA HIS A 121 2.43 -14.15 -6.72
C HIS A 121 1.90 -15.50 -6.28
#